data_e7fde9e11d2fd984dea8671fc74e2fcc
#
_entry.id   e7fde9e11d2fd984dea8671fc74e2fcc
#
_cell.length_a   1.000
_cell.length_b   1.000
_cell.length_c   1.000
_cell.angle_alpha   90.00
_cell.angle_beta   90.00
_cell.angle_gamma   90.00
#
_symmetry.space_group_name_H-M   'P 1'
#
loop_
_entity.id
_entity.type
_entity.pdbx_description
1 polymer ?
#
loop_
_entity_poly.entity_id
_entity_poly.type
_entity_poly.pdbx_seq_one_letter_code
_entity_poly.pdbx_strand_id
1 'polypeptide(L)'
;MPISSSNKCTGTCATQTAQYIISLYGNTSSLVPPSCAVSGKGLNNCGPNNNESCCTSLPVTGGTFYRTYTNNGSGATGKKDPATISSFKLDKYEITVGRFRQYVNYLVNGGKPPAAGSGKHTHLNGGKGLADSGKQGSYEPGWDSSWDSNIPNGSGAAATWAKNLNCSTYGTWTSTAGANEDLPLTCMNWYEAHAFCIWDGGFLPSEAEWRYAAAGGDEHRKYAWGSTDPGTQSQYAMYDCYFPTGKPGNCTSLANVAKVGSTPLGLGRWGQLDLAGSVWEWNLDRYSATFTSTCTDCALLTGSNERVLPGGGFHTGLSPYLLSSNTSMLNYATTYRGDYGVGVRCARTP
;
A
#
# COMPACT_ATOMS: atom_id res chain seq x y z
N MET A 1 -33.53 -29.02 10.59
CA MET A 1 -33.16 -29.86 11.75
C MET A 1 -32.53 -28.94 12.80
N PRO A 2 -32.98 -28.96 14.06
CA PRO A 2 -32.38 -28.09 15.08
C PRO A 2 -31.01 -28.60 15.50
N ILE A 3 -30.04 -27.71 15.58
CA ILE A 3 -28.66 -27.98 16.01
C ILE A 3 -28.66 -28.15 17.53
N SER A 4 -28.22 -29.31 17.98
CA SER A 4 -28.14 -29.64 19.40
C SER A 4 -27.01 -28.84 20.08
N SER A 5 -27.30 -28.31 21.28
CA SER A 5 -26.50 -27.35 22.06
C SER A 5 -25.44 -28.02 22.96
N SER A 6 -24.58 -28.89 22.45
CA SER A 6 -23.65 -29.59 23.33
C SER A 6 -22.20 -29.72 22.82
N ASN A 7 -21.65 -28.69 22.18
CA ASN A 7 -20.20 -28.63 21.97
C ASN A 7 -19.65 -27.32 22.56
N LYS A 8 -19.32 -27.32 23.84
CA LYS A 8 -18.50 -26.31 24.48
C LYS A 8 -17.06 -26.50 23.98
N CYS A 9 -16.60 -25.52 23.18
CA CYS A 9 -15.22 -25.43 22.75
C CYS A 9 -14.36 -24.89 23.90
N THR A 10 -13.42 -25.68 24.40
CA THR A 10 -12.45 -25.26 25.42
C THR A 10 -11.11 -24.99 24.76
N GLY A 11 -10.72 -23.74 24.66
CA GLY A 11 -9.38 -23.27 24.26
C GLY A 11 -9.05 -23.41 22.77
N THR A 12 -8.60 -22.34 22.10
CA THR A 12 -8.09 -22.27 20.70
C THR A 12 -9.08 -22.30 19.55
N CYS A 13 -10.38 -22.08 19.75
CA CYS A 13 -11.37 -22.16 18.69
C CYS A 13 -11.46 -20.93 17.75
N ALA A 14 -10.89 -19.81 18.11
CA ALA A 14 -11.03 -18.59 17.29
C ALA A 14 -10.33 -18.65 15.91
N THR A 15 -9.22 -19.35 15.82
CA THR A 15 -8.43 -19.48 14.58
C THR A 15 -8.99 -20.54 13.62
N GLN A 16 -9.59 -21.61 14.15
CA GLN A 16 -10.20 -22.66 13.33
C GLN A 16 -11.56 -22.24 12.76
N THR A 17 -12.32 -21.40 13.48
CA THR A 17 -13.64 -20.94 13.02
C THR A 17 -13.53 -20.07 11.78
N ALA A 18 -12.50 -19.23 11.67
CA ALA A 18 -12.29 -18.38 10.48
C ALA A 18 -11.95 -19.22 9.24
N GLN A 19 -11.10 -20.23 9.36
CA GLN A 19 -10.77 -21.14 8.26
C GLN A 19 -11.94 -22.06 7.85
N TYR A 20 -12.76 -22.49 8.79
CA TYR A 20 -13.91 -23.34 8.50
C TYR A 20 -15.04 -22.58 7.80
N ILE A 21 -15.24 -21.31 8.14
CA ILE A 21 -16.20 -20.44 7.43
C ILE A 21 -15.76 -20.21 5.99
N ILE A 22 -14.47 -20.04 5.72
CA ILE A 22 -13.93 -19.91 4.35
C ILE A 22 -14.21 -21.14 3.49
N SER A 23 -14.22 -22.35 4.07
CA SER A 23 -14.50 -23.59 3.34
C SER A 23 -15.99 -23.83 3.03
N LEU A 24 -16.90 -23.25 3.82
CA LEU A 24 -18.35 -23.45 3.68
C LEU A 24 -19.05 -22.44 2.77
N TYR A 25 -18.48 -21.23 2.61
CA TYR A 25 -19.08 -20.15 1.84
C TYR A 25 -18.14 -19.74 0.69
N GLY A 26 -17.94 -20.67 -0.24
CA GLY A 26 -17.23 -20.37 -1.48
C GLY A 26 -17.74 -19.06 -2.09
N ASN A 27 -16.87 -18.05 -2.13
CA ASN A 27 -17.03 -16.82 -2.89
C ASN A 27 -18.19 -15.89 -2.47
N THR A 28 -18.11 -15.29 -1.29
CA THR A 28 -18.85 -14.07 -0.97
C THR A 28 -17.88 -12.93 -0.68
N SER A 29 -17.91 -11.95 -1.53
CA SER A 29 -17.11 -10.73 -1.59
C SER A 29 -17.38 -9.77 -0.42
N SER A 30 -17.04 -10.11 0.81
CA SER A 30 -16.85 -9.15 1.93
C SER A 30 -16.24 -9.83 3.17
N LEU A 31 -15.23 -10.66 3.02
CA LEU A 31 -14.47 -11.09 4.20
C LEU A 31 -13.61 -9.92 4.65
N VAL A 32 -13.72 -9.59 5.93
CA VAL A 32 -12.82 -8.62 6.57
C VAL A 32 -11.37 -9.07 6.34
N PRO A 33 -10.47 -8.21 5.85
CA PRO A 33 -9.08 -8.58 5.67
C PRO A 33 -8.48 -9.18 6.95
N PRO A 34 -7.64 -10.22 6.87
CA PRO A 34 -7.05 -10.88 8.04
C PRO A 34 -6.42 -9.91 9.04
N SER A 35 -5.79 -8.84 8.56
CA SER A 35 -5.19 -7.82 9.42
C SER A 35 -6.20 -7.04 10.26
N CYS A 36 -7.47 -7.00 9.88
CA CYS A 36 -8.55 -6.33 10.62
C CYS A 36 -9.60 -7.30 11.18
N ALA A 37 -9.29 -8.60 11.24
CA ALA A 37 -10.17 -9.59 11.84
C ALA A 37 -10.39 -9.38 13.35
N VAL A 38 -9.52 -8.58 13.99
CA VAL A 38 -9.62 -8.18 15.38
C VAL A 38 -9.68 -6.64 15.48
N SER A 39 -10.20 -6.13 16.60
CA SER A 39 -10.21 -4.69 16.87
C SER A 39 -8.97 -4.26 17.64
N GLY A 40 -8.56 -3.02 17.45
CA GLY A 40 -7.43 -2.45 18.18
C GLY A 40 -6.88 -1.20 17.52
N LYS A 41 -5.90 -0.58 18.17
CA LYS A 41 -5.21 0.58 17.63
C LYS A 41 -4.48 0.20 16.34
N GLY A 42 -4.59 1.04 15.30
CA GLY A 42 -4.07 0.77 13.96
C GLY A 42 -4.90 -0.24 13.16
N LEU A 43 -6.08 -0.67 13.66
CA LEU A 43 -6.99 -1.62 12.99
C LEU A 43 -8.36 -1.01 12.70
N ASN A 44 -8.93 -0.26 13.64
CA ASN A 44 -10.26 0.33 13.51
C ASN A 44 -10.36 1.78 14.04
N ASN A 45 -9.23 2.47 14.12
CA ASN A 45 -9.15 3.86 14.57
C ASN A 45 -8.39 4.75 13.57
N CYS A 46 -8.50 4.47 12.28
CA CYS A 46 -7.90 5.28 11.22
C CYS A 46 -8.78 6.47 10.83
N GLY A 47 -8.23 7.33 9.99
CA GLY A 47 -8.88 8.52 9.48
C GLY A 47 -8.89 9.71 10.42
N PRO A 48 -9.35 10.86 9.94
CA PRO A 48 -9.30 12.11 10.68
C PRO A 48 -10.02 12.09 12.03
N ASN A 49 -11.08 11.26 12.13
CA ASN A 49 -11.90 11.13 13.32
C ASN A 49 -11.52 9.92 14.20
N ASN A 50 -10.49 9.16 13.86
CA ASN A 50 -10.04 7.95 14.55
C ASN A 50 -11.13 6.89 14.77
N ASN A 51 -12.05 6.71 13.84
CA ASN A 51 -13.21 5.81 13.97
C ASN A 51 -13.48 4.96 12.73
N GLU A 52 -12.57 4.94 11.76
CA GLU A 52 -12.70 4.12 10.56
C GLU A 52 -11.82 2.88 10.62
N SER A 53 -12.26 1.81 9.93
CA SER A 53 -11.41 0.64 9.73
C SER A 53 -10.16 1.02 8.92
N CYS A 54 -8.98 0.67 9.43
CA CYS A 54 -7.72 0.85 8.71
C CYS A 54 -7.62 -0.06 7.47
N CYS A 55 -8.49 -1.06 7.35
CA CYS A 55 -8.62 -1.94 6.18
C CYS A 55 -9.66 -1.46 5.16
N THR A 56 -10.16 -0.23 5.29
CA THR A 56 -11.08 0.34 4.30
C THR A 56 -10.40 0.40 2.94
N SER A 57 -10.98 -0.29 1.94
CA SER A 57 -10.58 -0.24 0.54
C SER A 57 -11.70 0.39 -0.27
N LEU A 58 -11.39 1.42 -1.03
CA LEU A 58 -12.37 2.21 -1.79
C LEU A 58 -12.33 1.85 -3.27
N PRO A 59 -13.49 1.79 -3.95
CA PRO A 59 -13.54 1.50 -5.37
C PRO A 59 -12.92 2.66 -6.17
N VAL A 60 -12.04 2.32 -7.09
CA VAL A 60 -11.46 3.19 -8.10
C VAL A 60 -12.09 2.77 -9.44
N THR A 61 -12.95 3.62 -9.98
CA THR A 61 -13.58 3.38 -11.28
C THR A 61 -12.53 3.46 -12.37
N GLY A 62 -12.40 2.43 -13.18
CA GLY A 62 -11.44 2.36 -14.27
C GLY A 62 -11.68 3.39 -15.37
N GLY A 63 -10.70 3.57 -16.23
CA GLY A 63 -10.72 4.50 -17.34
C GLY A 63 -9.35 4.71 -17.94
N THR A 64 -9.25 5.65 -18.87
CA THR A 64 -7.99 5.99 -19.55
C THR A 64 -7.46 7.33 -19.05
N PHE A 65 -6.15 7.38 -18.79
CA PHE A 65 -5.45 8.61 -18.44
C PHE A 65 -4.08 8.67 -19.12
N TYR A 66 -3.38 9.78 -18.95
CA TYR A 66 -2.02 9.96 -19.44
C TYR A 66 -1.06 9.97 -18.25
N ARG A 67 -0.07 9.09 -18.26
CA ARG A 67 0.92 8.97 -17.18
C ARG A 67 1.89 10.15 -17.15
N THR A 68 2.15 10.76 -18.29
CA THR A 68 2.97 11.97 -18.41
C THR A 68 2.07 13.15 -18.76
N TYR A 69 2.11 14.19 -17.95
CA TYR A 69 1.44 15.48 -18.17
C TYR A 69 2.05 16.56 -17.28
N THR A 70 1.71 17.80 -17.54
CA THR A 70 2.01 18.94 -16.67
C THR A 70 0.71 19.59 -16.24
N ASN A 71 0.53 19.84 -14.96
CA ASN A 71 -0.61 20.57 -14.42
C ASN A 71 -0.12 21.54 -13.33
N ASN A 72 -0.18 22.83 -13.63
CA ASN A 72 0.18 23.93 -12.71
C ASN A 72 -1.02 24.45 -11.89
N GLY A 73 -2.17 23.82 -12.04
CA GLY A 73 -3.44 24.25 -11.42
C GLY A 73 -4.45 24.87 -12.41
N SER A 74 -4.07 25.10 -13.66
CA SER A 74 -4.93 25.66 -14.71
C SER A 74 -5.41 24.61 -15.73
N GLY A 75 -5.18 23.33 -15.42
CA GLY A 75 -5.50 22.19 -16.28
C GLY A 75 -4.26 21.49 -16.83
N ALA A 76 -4.46 20.26 -17.26
CA ALA A 76 -3.38 19.41 -17.73
C ALA A 76 -3.02 19.65 -19.19
N THR A 77 -1.71 19.75 -19.47
CA THR A 77 -1.12 19.92 -20.81
C THR A 77 -0.02 18.88 -21.03
N GLY A 78 0.48 18.76 -22.26
CA GLY A 78 1.61 17.89 -22.60
C GLY A 78 1.34 16.41 -22.36
N LYS A 79 0.09 15.96 -22.51
CA LYS A 79 -0.36 14.59 -22.22
C LYS A 79 0.31 13.56 -23.14
N LYS A 80 0.99 12.58 -22.53
CA LYS A 80 1.68 11.47 -23.21
C LYS A 80 1.52 10.18 -22.40
N ASP A 81 1.97 9.08 -22.96
CA ASP A 81 2.02 7.76 -22.32
C ASP A 81 0.65 7.31 -21.80
N PRO A 82 -0.34 7.10 -22.70
CA PRO A 82 -1.68 6.70 -22.30
C PRO A 82 -1.68 5.33 -21.58
N ALA A 83 -2.51 5.24 -20.55
CA ALA A 83 -2.78 3.99 -19.85
C ALA A 83 -4.28 3.83 -19.63
N THR A 84 -4.77 2.61 -19.86
CA THR A 84 -6.15 2.21 -19.57
C THR A 84 -6.13 1.24 -18.40
N ILE A 85 -6.88 1.57 -17.35
CA ILE A 85 -6.94 0.83 -16.10
C ILE A 85 -8.36 0.32 -15.90
N SER A 86 -8.51 -0.97 -15.66
CA SER A 86 -9.77 -1.57 -15.22
C SER A 86 -10.10 -1.13 -13.81
N SER A 87 -11.38 -1.22 -13.41
CA SER A 87 -11.79 -0.90 -12.04
C SER A 87 -11.11 -1.83 -11.04
N PHE A 88 -10.76 -1.30 -9.87
CA PHE A 88 -10.16 -2.01 -8.76
C PHE A 88 -10.53 -1.34 -7.44
N LYS A 89 -10.14 -1.90 -6.30
CA LYS A 89 -10.18 -1.22 -5.02
C LYS A 89 -8.77 -0.87 -4.57
N LEU A 90 -8.60 0.29 -3.96
CA LEU A 90 -7.33 0.72 -3.37
C LEU A 90 -7.57 1.03 -1.90
N ASP A 91 -6.68 0.54 -1.03
CA ASP A 91 -6.74 0.83 0.40
C ASP A 91 -6.76 2.35 0.61
N LYS A 92 -7.69 2.81 1.46
CA LYS A 92 -7.87 4.23 1.77
C LYS A 92 -6.63 4.82 2.44
N TYR A 93 -5.97 4.02 3.24
CA TYR A 93 -4.81 4.36 4.05
C TYR A 93 -3.60 3.50 3.67
N GLU A 94 -2.42 3.98 4.01
CA GLU A 94 -1.20 3.17 4.07
C GLU A 94 -1.35 2.07 5.12
N ILE A 95 -0.56 1.00 4.98
CA ILE A 95 -0.56 -0.10 5.95
C ILE A 95 -0.02 0.39 7.28
N THR A 96 -0.81 0.24 8.34
CA THR A 96 -0.43 0.63 9.70
C THR A 96 0.49 -0.39 10.36
N VAL A 97 1.25 0.04 11.36
CA VAL A 97 2.00 -0.86 12.24
C VAL A 97 1.08 -1.95 12.82
N GLY A 98 -0.14 -1.58 13.27
CA GLY A 98 -1.11 -2.52 13.82
C GLY A 98 -1.54 -3.60 12.85
N ARG A 99 -1.83 -3.24 11.58
CA ARG A 99 -2.15 -4.20 10.52
C ARG A 99 -1.00 -5.15 10.24
N PHE A 100 0.20 -4.62 10.07
CA PHE A 100 1.37 -5.44 9.77
C PHE A 100 1.76 -6.35 10.96
N ARG A 101 1.50 -5.91 12.20
CA ARG A 101 1.70 -6.73 13.40
C ARG A 101 0.86 -8.01 13.36
N GLN A 102 -0.36 -7.96 12.81
CA GLN A 102 -1.17 -9.18 12.66
C GLN A 102 -0.49 -10.18 11.70
N TYR A 103 0.15 -9.68 10.63
CA TYR A 103 0.91 -10.52 9.71
C TYR A 103 2.16 -11.12 10.37
N VAL A 104 2.93 -10.31 11.11
CA VAL A 104 4.08 -10.82 11.87
C VAL A 104 3.63 -11.89 12.89
N ASN A 105 2.53 -11.64 13.62
CA ASN A 105 1.96 -12.61 14.53
C ASN A 105 1.57 -13.93 13.83
N TYR A 106 0.95 -13.84 12.65
CA TYR A 106 0.66 -15.02 11.84
C TYR A 106 1.93 -15.81 11.52
N LEU A 107 2.98 -15.14 11.04
CA LEU A 107 4.23 -15.79 10.63
C LEU A 107 4.99 -16.43 11.79
N VAL A 108 5.10 -15.75 12.94
CA VAL A 108 5.82 -16.30 14.11
C VAL A 108 5.09 -17.47 14.75
N ASN A 109 3.78 -17.57 14.58
CA ASN A 109 2.94 -18.69 15.05
C ASN A 109 2.81 -19.83 14.03
N GLY A 110 3.74 -19.95 13.09
CA GLY A 110 3.81 -21.05 12.12
C GLY A 110 3.15 -20.79 10.78
N GLY A 111 2.70 -19.56 10.55
CA GLY A 111 2.28 -19.09 9.22
C GLY A 111 3.40 -19.23 8.19
N LYS A 112 3.03 -19.25 6.92
CA LYS A 112 3.95 -19.45 5.80
C LYS A 112 3.99 -18.22 4.90
N PRO A 113 5.10 -17.99 4.16
CA PRO A 113 5.11 -17.09 3.02
C PRO A 113 3.98 -17.40 2.04
N PRO A 114 3.64 -16.46 1.14
CA PRO A 114 2.61 -16.69 0.14
C PRO A 114 2.88 -17.91 -0.74
N ALA A 115 1.82 -18.58 -1.20
CA ALA A 115 1.98 -19.66 -2.17
C ALA A 115 2.46 -19.12 -3.53
N ALA A 116 3.29 -19.88 -4.24
CA ALA A 116 3.73 -19.52 -5.57
C ALA A 116 2.55 -19.20 -6.48
N GLY A 117 2.67 -18.13 -7.26
CA GLY A 117 1.62 -17.65 -8.18
C GLY A 117 0.49 -16.86 -7.53
N SER A 118 0.44 -16.71 -6.21
CA SER A 118 -0.56 -15.86 -5.54
C SER A 118 -0.26 -14.35 -5.70
N GLY A 119 -1.24 -13.50 -5.39
CA GLY A 119 -1.10 -12.05 -5.46
C GLY A 119 -1.21 -11.45 -6.85
N LYS A 120 -1.74 -12.20 -7.82
CA LYS A 120 -2.04 -11.68 -9.16
C LYS A 120 -3.34 -10.90 -9.18
N HIS A 121 -3.43 -9.96 -10.10
CA HIS A 121 -4.66 -9.26 -10.46
C HIS A 121 -5.61 -10.19 -11.26
N THR A 122 -6.11 -11.25 -10.61
CA THR A 122 -6.85 -12.33 -11.28
C THR A 122 -8.15 -11.91 -11.97
N HIS A 123 -8.64 -10.70 -11.71
CA HIS A 123 -9.77 -10.11 -12.40
C HIS A 123 -9.41 -9.57 -13.81
N LEU A 124 -8.11 -9.53 -14.15
CA LEU A 124 -7.58 -8.98 -15.40
C LEU A 124 -7.13 -10.08 -16.37
N ASN A 125 -7.19 -9.77 -17.66
CA ASN A 125 -6.64 -10.59 -18.74
C ASN A 125 -7.06 -12.08 -18.68
N GLY A 126 -8.32 -12.35 -18.30
CA GLY A 126 -8.84 -13.72 -18.17
C GLY A 126 -8.16 -14.52 -17.05
N GLY A 127 -7.81 -13.88 -15.94
CA GLY A 127 -7.16 -14.51 -14.79
C GLY A 127 -5.63 -14.54 -14.85
N LYS A 128 -5.02 -14.00 -15.91
CA LYS A 128 -3.56 -14.00 -16.06
C LYS A 128 -2.86 -12.90 -15.26
N GLY A 129 -3.62 -11.89 -14.79
CA GLY A 129 -3.07 -10.73 -14.11
C GLY A 129 -2.67 -9.61 -15.07
N LEU A 130 -1.87 -8.66 -14.59
CA LEU A 130 -1.37 -7.53 -15.37
C LEU A 130 -0.51 -8.01 -16.55
N ALA A 131 -0.64 -7.33 -17.70
CA ALA A 131 0.25 -7.56 -18.85
C ALA A 131 1.65 -7.00 -18.55
N ASP A 132 2.71 -7.73 -18.90
CA ASP A 132 4.08 -7.24 -18.76
C ASP A 132 4.41 -6.26 -19.90
N SER A 133 4.49 -4.97 -19.57
CA SER A 133 4.81 -3.93 -20.56
C SER A 133 6.25 -4.02 -21.10
N GLY A 134 7.13 -4.72 -20.41
CA GLY A 134 8.50 -4.96 -20.84
C GLY A 134 8.68 -6.23 -21.67
N LYS A 135 7.67 -7.11 -21.73
CA LYS A 135 7.73 -8.37 -22.46
C LYS A 135 6.37 -8.76 -23.05
N GLN A 136 6.17 -8.41 -24.31
CA GLN A 136 4.92 -8.70 -25.01
C GLN A 136 4.48 -10.16 -24.89
N GLY A 137 3.19 -10.37 -24.62
CA GLY A 137 2.58 -11.69 -24.46
C GLY A 137 2.83 -12.37 -23.11
N SER A 138 3.61 -11.73 -22.23
CA SER A 138 3.82 -12.19 -20.86
C SER A 138 2.87 -11.47 -19.90
N TYR A 139 2.65 -12.09 -18.75
CA TYR A 139 1.74 -11.61 -17.71
C TYR A 139 2.37 -11.75 -16.34
N GLU A 140 1.74 -11.17 -15.36
CA GLU A 140 2.12 -11.18 -13.95
C GLU A 140 2.28 -12.63 -13.44
N PRO A 141 3.47 -13.00 -12.93
CA PRO A 141 3.73 -14.34 -12.42
C PRO A 141 3.10 -14.62 -11.05
N GLY A 142 2.81 -13.58 -10.27
CA GLY A 142 2.50 -13.67 -8.85
C GLY A 142 3.75 -13.92 -8.00
N TRP A 143 3.55 -14.39 -6.77
CA TRP A 143 4.62 -14.69 -5.84
C TRP A 143 5.56 -15.78 -6.38
N ASP A 144 6.86 -15.55 -6.28
CA ASP A 144 7.89 -16.55 -6.62
C ASP A 144 8.41 -17.19 -5.32
N SER A 145 8.40 -18.51 -5.22
CA SER A 145 8.86 -19.23 -4.02
C SER A 145 10.34 -19.00 -3.69
N SER A 146 11.15 -18.57 -4.64
CA SER A 146 12.53 -18.15 -4.38
C SER A 146 12.61 -16.93 -3.46
N TRP A 147 11.53 -16.17 -3.32
CA TRP A 147 11.43 -15.00 -2.43
C TRP A 147 11.10 -15.34 -0.98
N ASP A 148 10.73 -16.59 -0.69
CA ASP A 148 10.33 -17.03 0.67
C ASP A 148 11.41 -16.75 1.71
N SER A 149 12.68 -16.82 1.32
CA SER A 149 13.82 -16.52 2.20
C SER A 149 13.86 -15.07 2.71
N ASN A 150 13.11 -14.14 2.06
CA ASN A 150 12.99 -12.76 2.51
C ASN A 150 11.90 -12.56 3.57
N ILE A 151 11.12 -13.59 3.88
CA ILE A 151 9.99 -13.54 4.82
C ILE A 151 10.34 -14.37 6.06
N PRO A 152 10.85 -13.74 7.15
CA PRO A 152 11.12 -14.44 8.40
C PRO A 152 9.84 -15.09 8.95
N ASN A 153 9.88 -16.38 9.22
CA ASN A 153 8.76 -17.15 9.77
C ASN A 153 9.22 -18.17 10.82
N GLY A 154 8.27 -18.71 11.59
CA GLY A 154 8.53 -19.62 12.68
C GLY A 154 8.94 -18.93 13.98
N SER A 155 9.18 -19.72 15.04
CA SER A 155 9.34 -19.25 16.42
C SER A 155 10.52 -18.30 16.66
N GLY A 156 11.56 -18.32 15.83
CA GLY A 156 12.72 -17.40 15.93
C GLY A 156 12.55 -16.08 15.17
N ALA A 157 11.49 -15.93 14.40
CA ALA A 157 11.33 -14.81 13.47
C ALA A 157 11.08 -13.45 14.15
N ALA A 158 10.53 -13.45 15.38
CA ALA A 158 10.19 -12.22 16.08
C ALA A 158 11.38 -11.26 16.24
N ALA A 159 12.55 -11.77 16.62
CA ALA A 159 13.76 -10.97 16.76
C ALA A 159 14.26 -10.43 15.41
N THR A 160 14.13 -11.22 14.34
CA THR A 160 14.48 -10.80 12.98
C THR A 160 13.56 -9.69 12.51
N TRP A 161 12.25 -9.80 12.72
CA TRP A 161 11.29 -8.75 12.41
C TRP A 161 11.59 -7.46 13.18
N ALA A 162 11.85 -7.57 14.51
CA ALA A 162 12.20 -6.41 15.32
C ALA A 162 13.44 -5.68 14.79
N LYS A 163 14.47 -6.42 14.35
CA LYS A 163 15.68 -5.86 13.73
C LYS A 163 15.37 -5.23 12.38
N ASN A 164 14.66 -5.93 11.52
CA ASN A 164 14.39 -5.51 10.14
C ASN A 164 13.54 -4.25 10.06
N LEU A 165 12.51 -4.15 10.90
CA LEU A 165 11.56 -3.04 10.91
C LEU A 165 11.98 -1.86 11.78
N ASN A 166 13.16 -1.91 12.38
CA ASN A 166 13.79 -0.80 13.10
C ASN A 166 15.08 -0.37 12.38
N CYS A 167 14.96 -0.05 11.10
CA CYS A 167 16.07 0.18 10.18
C CYS A 167 16.67 1.59 10.29
N SER A 168 15.96 2.54 10.85
CA SER A 168 16.35 3.94 10.90
C SER A 168 15.71 4.70 12.07
N THR A 169 16.07 5.98 12.23
CA THR A 169 15.45 6.91 13.17
C THR A 169 13.92 7.06 12.97
N TYR A 170 13.43 6.71 11.77
CA TYR A 170 12.02 6.80 11.38
C TYR A 170 11.31 5.44 11.36
N GLY A 171 11.94 4.42 11.94
CA GLY A 171 11.31 3.12 12.13
C GLY A 171 10.11 3.21 13.05
N THR A 172 8.91 2.89 12.54
CA THR A 172 7.65 3.00 13.30
C THR A 172 7.35 1.76 14.12
N TRP A 173 8.00 0.64 13.82
CA TRP A 173 7.80 -0.64 14.49
C TRP A 173 8.27 -0.61 15.95
N THR A 174 7.52 -1.30 16.81
CA THR A 174 7.90 -1.60 18.20
C THR A 174 7.71 -3.09 18.48
N SER A 175 8.56 -3.70 19.30
CA SER A 175 8.49 -5.14 19.60
C SER A 175 7.19 -5.54 20.30
N THR A 176 6.55 -4.61 21.02
CA THR A 176 5.24 -4.78 21.64
C THR A 176 4.27 -3.74 21.11
N ALA A 177 2.98 -4.08 21.02
CA ALA A 177 1.95 -3.13 20.62
C ALA A 177 1.92 -1.91 21.56
N GLY A 178 1.73 -0.70 20.99
CA GLY A 178 1.80 0.52 21.77
C GLY A 178 1.32 1.78 21.05
N ALA A 179 2.04 2.87 21.23
CA ALA A 179 1.66 4.17 20.72
C ALA A 179 1.69 4.27 19.19
N ASN A 180 2.51 3.46 18.52
CA ASN A 180 2.80 3.57 17.10
C ASN A 180 1.83 2.78 16.19
N GLU A 181 0.88 2.05 16.75
CA GLU A 181 0.06 1.10 15.96
C GLU A 181 -0.73 1.76 14.81
N ASP A 182 -1.10 3.02 14.93
CA ASP A 182 -1.82 3.80 13.91
C ASP A 182 -0.92 4.65 13.00
N LEU A 183 0.40 4.56 13.16
CA LEU A 183 1.35 5.13 12.22
C LEU A 183 1.47 4.25 10.96
N PRO A 184 1.82 4.81 9.80
CA PRO A 184 2.20 4.00 8.66
C PRO A 184 3.42 3.15 9.01
N LEU A 185 3.42 1.88 8.61
CA LEU A 185 4.61 1.05 8.80
C LEU A 185 5.71 1.49 7.85
N THR A 186 6.88 1.75 8.41
CA THR A 186 8.11 2.04 7.67
C THR A 186 9.12 0.90 7.77
N CYS A 187 10.24 1.01 7.09
CA CYS A 187 11.32 0.00 7.11
C CYS A 187 10.98 -1.37 6.50
N MET A 188 9.84 -1.54 5.86
CA MET A 188 9.55 -2.77 5.13
C MET A 188 10.23 -2.78 3.77
N ASN A 189 10.74 -3.92 3.34
CA ASN A 189 11.24 -4.10 1.99
C ASN A 189 10.10 -4.51 1.03
N TRP A 190 10.38 -4.54 -0.27
CA TRP A 190 9.40 -4.86 -1.31
C TRP A 190 8.77 -6.25 -1.14
N TYR A 191 9.56 -7.25 -0.78
CA TYR A 191 9.06 -8.62 -0.58
C TYR A 191 8.07 -8.69 0.58
N GLU A 192 8.35 -8.00 1.68
CA GLU A 192 7.48 -7.94 2.85
C GLU A 192 6.17 -7.21 2.56
N ALA A 193 6.24 -6.12 1.79
CA ALA A 193 5.08 -5.37 1.31
C ALA A 193 4.20 -6.25 0.41
N HIS A 194 4.80 -6.94 -0.57
CA HIS A 194 4.08 -7.83 -1.49
C HIS A 194 3.44 -9.01 -0.73
N ALA A 195 4.21 -9.68 0.13
CA ALA A 195 3.72 -10.80 0.90
C ALA A 195 2.58 -10.41 1.86
N PHE A 196 2.67 -9.23 2.48
CA PHE A 196 1.60 -8.70 3.32
C PHE A 196 0.31 -8.49 2.52
N CYS A 197 0.38 -7.81 1.37
CA CYS A 197 -0.81 -7.56 0.56
C CYS A 197 -1.48 -8.86 0.10
N ILE A 198 -0.71 -9.88 -0.26
CA ILE A 198 -1.22 -11.21 -0.60
C ILE A 198 -1.94 -11.86 0.59
N TRP A 199 -1.28 -11.90 1.75
CA TRP A 199 -1.84 -12.47 2.96
C TRP A 199 -3.12 -11.77 3.40
N ASP A 200 -3.19 -10.46 3.19
CA ASP A 200 -4.34 -9.63 3.54
C ASP A 200 -5.46 -9.65 2.48
N GLY A 201 -5.36 -10.55 1.51
CA GLY A 201 -6.39 -10.79 0.48
C GLY A 201 -6.40 -9.80 -0.68
N GLY A 202 -5.27 -9.16 -0.93
CA GLY A 202 -5.07 -8.22 -2.04
C GLY A 202 -3.79 -8.49 -2.82
N PHE A 203 -3.25 -7.45 -3.41
CA PHE A 203 -2.02 -7.46 -4.21
C PHE A 203 -1.34 -6.07 -4.14
N LEU A 204 -0.09 -5.98 -4.55
CA LEU A 204 0.54 -4.67 -4.74
C LEU A 204 -0.08 -3.98 -5.95
N PRO A 205 -0.44 -2.69 -5.87
CA PRO A 205 -0.87 -1.96 -7.05
C PRO A 205 0.28 -1.86 -8.06
N SER A 206 -0.06 -1.85 -9.35
CA SER A 206 0.87 -1.40 -10.38
C SER A 206 1.13 0.11 -10.25
N GLU A 207 2.22 0.58 -10.83
CA GLU A 207 2.51 2.00 -10.94
C GLU A 207 1.37 2.75 -11.66
N ALA A 208 0.82 2.14 -12.70
CA ALA A 208 -0.25 2.74 -13.47
C ALA A 208 -1.57 2.85 -12.68
N GLU A 209 -1.93 1.85 -11.85
CA GLU A 209 -3.09 1.89 -10.96
C GLU A 209 -2.91 2.95 -9.86
N TRP A 210 -1.76 2.95 -9.21
CA TRP A 210 -1.46 3.91 -8.16
C TRP A 210 -1.52 5.35 -8.70
N ARG A 211 -0.85 5.60 -9.84
CA ARG A 211 -0.87 6.91 -10.49
C ARG A 211 -2.26 7.32 -10.96
N TYR A 212 -3.02 6.38 -11.51
CA TYR A 212 -4.40 6.63 -11.91
C TYR A 212 -5.21 7.15 -10.72
N ALA A 213 -5.07 6.51 -9.56
CA ALA A 213 -5.73 6.97 -8.34
C ALA A 213 -5.25 8.37 -7.90
N ALA A 214 -3.95 8.62 -7.88
CA ALA A 214 -3.38 9.91 -7.50
C ALA A 214 -3.72 11.04 -8.48
N ALA A 215 -3.75 10.75 -9.78
CA ALA A 215 -4.12 11.73 -10.81
C ALA A 215 -5.63 12.05 -10.83
N GLY A 216 -6.44 11.29 -10.06
CA GLY A 216 -7.90 11.38 -10.18
C GLY A 216 -8.39 10.89 -11.55
N GLY A 217 -7.73 9.88 -12.13
CA GLY A 217 -8.03 9.35 -13.45
C GLY A 217 -7.81 10.36 -14.55
N ASP A 218 -8.81 10.57 -15.39
CA ASP A 218 -8.83 11.49 -16.52
C ASP A 218 -8.84 12.99 -16.14
N GLU A 219 -9.03 13.32 -14.85
CA GLU A 219 -8.91 14.70 -14.35
C GLU A 219 -7.47 15.22 -14.41
N HIS A 220 -6.47 14.35 -14.38
CA HIS A 220 -5.04 14.72 -14.41
C HIS A 220 -4.71 15.81 -13.39
N ARG A 221 -5.11 15.60 -12.16
CA ARG A 221 -4.97 16.57 -11.05
C ARG A 221 -3.52 16.97 -10.84
N LYS A 222 -3.31 18.18 -10.33
CA LYS A 222 -1.98 18.66 -9.91
C LYS A 222 -1.48 17.86 -8.71
N TYR A 223 -2.29 17.79 -7.66
CA TYR A 223 -2.11 16.96 -6.48
C TYR A 223 -3.29 15.98 -6.38
N ALA A 224 -3.18 14.96 -5.57
CA ALA A 224 -4.25 13.98 -5.40
C ALA A 224 -5.61 14.60 -5.01
N TRP A 225 -5.60 15.69 -4.24
CA TRP A 225 -6.79 16.42 -3.80
C TRP A 225 -7.24 17.53 -4.77
N GLY A 226 -6.50 17.84 -5.81
CA GLY A 226 -6.82 18.91 -6.76
C GLY A 226 -5.68 19.91 -6.97
N SER A 227 -5.98 21.22 -7.01
CA SER A 227 -4.99 22.26 -7.34
C SER A 227 -4.61 23.17 -6.19
N THR A 228 -5.27 23.03 -5.02
CA THR A 228 -5.00 23.87 -3.85
C THR A 228 -3.58 23.62 -3.33
N ASP A 229 -2.86 24.69 -3.02
CA ASP A 229 -1.53 24.60 -2.42
C ASP A 229 -1.62 23.88 -1.07
N PRO A 230 -0.74 22.90 -0.78
CA PRO A 230 -0.82 22.11 0.45
C PRO A 230 -0.61 22.93 1.73
N GLY A 231 0.02 24.11 1.65
CA GLY A 231 0.36 24.92 2.82
C GLY A 231 1.23 24.16 3.83
N THR A 232 1.47 24.75 4.98
CA THR A 232 2.38 24.23 5.99
C THR A 232 1.70 23.55 7.20
N GLN A 233 0.36 23.53 7.21
CA GLN A 233 -0.43 23.05 8.34
C GLN A 233 -0.75 21.55 8.28
N SER A 234 -0.12 20.83 7.38
CA SER A 234 -0.29 19.37 7.23
C SER A 234 -1.75 18.91 7.05
N GLN A 235 -2.61 19.77 6.49
CA GLN A 235 -4.03 19.44 6.26
C GLN A 235 -4.26 18.67 4.96
N TYR A 236 -3.38 18.88 3.96
CA TYR A 236 -3.46 18.25 2.64
C TYR A 236 -2.46 17.14 2.47
N ALA A 237 -1.24 17.31 3.00
CA ALA A 237 -0.14 16.35 2.88
C ALA A 237 0.82 16.47 4.06
N MET A 238 1.47 15.37 4.42
CA MET A 238 2.61 15.34 5.33
C MET A 238 3.89 15.40 4.51
N TYR A 239 4.60 16.52 4.54
CA TYR A 239 5.81 16.74 3.74
C TYR A 239 6.72 17.79 4.40
N ASP A 240 7.96 17.89 3.95
CA ASP A 240 8.97 18.89 4.34
C ASP A 240 9.12 19.07 5.87
N CYS A 241 8.87 18.00 6.60
CA CYS A 241 8.91 17.98 8.08
C CYS A 241 8.00 19.02 8.77
N TYR A 242 6.99 19.53 8.07
CA TYR A 242 6.06 20.48 8.67
C TYR A 242 5.29 19.92 9.86
N PHE A 243 5.00 18.64 9.86
CA PHE A 243 4.34 18.01 11.00
C PHE A 243 5.35 17.74 12.13
N PRO A 244 5.02 18.00 13.40
CA PRO A 244 3.74 18.56 13.90
C PRO A 244 3.75 20.09 14.08
N THR A 245 4.82 20.78 13.73
CA THR A 245 5.08 22.17 14.15
C THR A 245 4.58 23.24 13.18
N GLY A 246 4.23 22.87 11.96
CA GLY A 246 3.90 23.79 10.86
C GLY A 246 5.11 24.59 10.34
N LYS A 247 6.33 24.21 10.74
CA LYS A 247 7.58 24.85 10.30
C LYS A 247 8.42 23.89 9.49
N PRO A 248 9.05 24.35 8.40
CA PRO A 248 9.95 23.53 7.62
C PRO A 248 11.19 23.21 8.48
N GLY A 249 11.82 22.10 8.21
CA GLY A 249 13.05 21.75 8.91
C GLY A 249 13.55 20.35 8.58
N ASN A 250 14.56 19.92 9.28
CA ASN A 250 15.01 18.55 9.22
C ASN A 250 14.10 17.70 10.10
N CYS A 251 13.55 16.63 9.54
CA CYS A 251 12.94 15.60 10.35
C CYS A 251 14.03 14.97 11.23
N THR A 252 13.84 14.99 12.53
CA THR A 252 14.86 14.53 13.48
C THR A 252 14.46 13.27 14.22
N SER A 253 13.19 12.89 14.13
CA SER A 253 12.67 11.76 14.89
C SER A 253 11.34 11.24 14.34
N LEU A 254 10.88 10.15 14.92
CA LEU A 254 9.56 9.56 14.70
C LEU A 254 8.39 10.55 14.95
N ALA A 255 8.59 11.62 15.73
CA ALA A 255 7.56 12.63 15.97
C ALA A 255 7.11 13.38 14.70
N ASN A 256 7.90 13.29 13.62
CA ASN A 256 7.53 13.85 12.32
C ASN A 256 6.65 12.93 11.47
N VAL A 257 6.43 11.69 11.89
CA VAL A 257 5.54 10.73 11.23
C VAL A 257 4.15 10.85 11.85
N ALA A 258 3.17 11.25 11.05
CA ALA A 258 1.79 11.36 11.50
C ALA A 258 1.07 10.01 11.38
N LYS A 259 -0.07 9.87 12.07
CA LYS A 259 -0.99 8.74 11.88
C LYS A 259 -1.52 8.72 10.46
N VAL A 260 -1.83 7.54 9.95
CA VAL A 260 -2.48 7.42 8.64
C VAL A 260 -3.82 8.16 8.62
N GLY A 261 -4.10 8.83 7.52
CA GLY A 261 -5.35 9.58 7.35
C GLY A 261 -5.43 10.87 8.16
N SER A 262 -4.30 11.43 8.61
CA SER A 262 -4.27 12.70 9.36
C SER A 262 -4.41 13.94 8.46
N THR A 263 -4.57 13.77 7.15
CA THR A 263 -4.66 14.86 6.17
C THR A 263 -6.10 15.05 5.65
N PRO A 264 -7.03 15.61 6.43
CA PRO A 264 -8.47 15.59 6.12
C PRO A 264 -8.84 16.27 4.79
N LEU A 265 -8.04 17.18 4.29
CA LEU A 265 -8.23 17.87 3.02
C LEU A 265 -7.44 17.23 1.86
N GLY A 266 -6.65 16.19 2.14
CA GLY A 266 -5.82 15.46 1.17
C GLY A 266 -6.54 14.36 0.38
N LEU A 267 -7.87 14.33 0.41
CA LEU A 267 -8.68 13.29 -0.23
C LEU A 267 -8.47 13.24 -1.75
N GLY A 268 -8.08 12.09 -2.26
CA GLY A 268 -8.12 11.77 -3.68
C GLY A 268 -9.54 11.74 -4.23
N ARG A 269 -9.68 11.61 -5.55
CA ARG A 269 -10.98 11.57 -6.25
C ARG A 269 -11.93 10.53 -5.66
N TRP A 270 -11.42 9.38 -5.30
CA TRP A 270 -12.22 8.26 -4.77
C TRP A 270 -12.13 8.12 -3.26
N GLY A 271 -11.55 9.10 -2.55
CA GLY A 271 -11.54 9.18 -1.11
C GLY A 271 -10.31 8.59 -0.41
N GLN A 272 -9.29 8.13 -1.14
CA GLN A 272 -8.01 7.74 -0.56
C GLN A 272 -7.34 8.95 0.08
N LEU A 273 -6.66 8.75 1.20
CA LEU A 273 -5.83 9.73 1.89
C LEU A 273 -4.35 9.37 1.74
N ASP A 274 -3.49 10.33 2.01
CA ASP A 274 -2.04 10.17 2.05
C ASP A 274 -1.41 9.70 0.71
N LEU A 275 -2.10 9.92 -0.44
CA LEU A 275 -1.55 9.66 -1.78
C LEU A 275 -0.45 10.66 -2.19
N ALA A 276 -0.15 11.63 -1.35
CA ALA A 276 0.95 12.57 -1.54
C ALA A 276 1.54 12.94 -0.19
N GLY A 277 2.82 12.71 -0.01
CA GLY A 277 3.49 12.82 1.28
C GLY A 277 3.29 11.59 2.15
N SER A 278 3.46 11.72 3.46
CA SER A 278 3.45 10.67 4.47
C SER A 278 4.59 9.66 4.27
N VAL A 279 4.38 8.54 3.59
CA VAL A 279 5.47 7.61 3.23
C VAL A 279 5.49 7.32 1.75
N TRP A 280 6.67 7.02 1.21
CA TRP A 280 6.84 6.47 -0.12
C TRP A 280 6.22 5.08 -0.19
N GLU A 281 5.59 4.71 -1.29
CA GLU A 281 4.82 3.48 -1.36
C GLU A 281 5.38 2.49 -2.40
N TRP A 282 5.70 1.26 -1.96
CA TRP A 282 6.10 0.18 -2.85
C TRP A 282 5.00 -0.15 -3.86
N ASN A 283 5.34 -0.16 -5.14
CA ASN A 283 4.51 -0.69 -6.21
C ASN A 283 5.09 -1.98 -6.80
N LEU A 284 4.28 -2.65 -7.62
CA LEU A 284 4.65 -3.91 -8.25
C LEU A 284 5.74 -3.73 -9.32
N ASP A 285 5.74 -2.58 -10.00
CA ASP A 285 6.56 -2.31 -11.17
C ASP A 285 8.04 -2.23 -10.87
N ARG A 286 8.84 -2.70 -11.81
CA ARG A 286 10.26 -2.43 -11.88
C ARG A 286 10.49 -1.00 -12.39
N TYR A 287 11.60 -0.42 -12.00
CA TYR A 287 11.93 0.94 -12.41
C TYR A 287 12.33 1.02 -13.88
N SER A 288 11.82 2.03 -14.56
CA SER A 288 12.31 2.53 -15.85
C SER A 288 12.23 4.06 -15.87
N ALA A 289 13.23 4.70 -16.43
CA ALA A 289 13.25 6.16 -16.62
C ALA A 289 12.19 6.65 -17.62
N THR A 290 11.63 5.76 -18.46
CA THR A 290 10.63 6.07 -19.47
C THR A 290 9.51 5.03 -19.43
N PHE A 291 8.30 5.46 -19.72
CA PHE A 291 7.20 4.51 -19.95
C PHE A 291 7.38 3.81 -21.29
N THR A 292 7.22 2.51 -21.29
CA THR A 292 7.00 1.77 -22.54
C THR A 292 5.60 2.11 -23.04
N SER A 293 5.45 2.37 -24.34
CA SER A 293 4.22 2.69 -25.08
C SER A 293 2.85 2.53 -24.35
N THR A 294 1.78 2.25 -25.03
CA THR A 294 0.43 2.10 -24.48
C THR A 294 0.36 1.00 -23.42
N CYS A 295 -0.26 1.31 -22.28
CA CYS A 295 -0.51 0.39 -21.19
C CYS A 295 -2.00 0.11 -21.09
N THR A 296 -2.41 -1.14 -21.15
CA THR A 296 -3.76 -1.58 -20.79
C THR A 296 -3.61 -2.65 -19.74
N ASP A 297 -4.06 -2.35 -18.52
CA ASP A 297 -3.92 -3.22 -17.34
C ASP A 297 -2.51 -3.84 -17.29
N CYS A 298 -1.50 -3.00 -17.22
CA CYS A 298 -0.11 -3.40 -17.34
C CYS A 298 0.74 -3.01 -16.14
N ALA A 299 1.84 -3.74 -15.96
CA ALA A 299 2.95 -3.37 -15.11
C ALA A 299 4.28 -3.65 -15.82
N LEU A 300 5.34 -2.97 -15.48
CA LEU A 300 6.69 -3.31 -15.94
C LEU A 300 7.26 -4.39 -15.02
N LEU A 301 7.25 -5.65 -15.48
CA LEU A 301 7.64 -6.81 -14.67
C LEU A 301 9.04 -7.33 -14.96
N THR A 302 9.65 -6.86 -16.04
CA THR A 302 11.00 -7.23 -16.50
C THR A 302 11.93 -6.01 -16.51
N GLY A 303 13.24 -6.22 -16.52
CA GLY A 303 14.25 -5.14 -16.57
C GLY A 303 14.98 -4.93 -15.25
N SER A 304 15.02 -3.71 -14.72
CA SER A 304 15.74 -3.35 -13.49
C SER A 304 15.37 -4.23 -12.29
N ASN A 305 16.29 -4.42 -11.35
CA ASN A 305 15.98 -5.04 -10.05
C ASN A 305 15.42 -4.06 -9.02
N GLU A 306 15.35 -2.79 -9.38
CA GLU A 306 14.74 -1.76 -8.53
C GLU A 306 13.24 -1.67 -8.77
N ARG A 307 12.51 -1.27 -7.75
CA ARG A 307 11.06 -1.07 -7.76
C ARG A 307 10.74 0.40 -7.59
N VAL A 308 9.65 0.82 -8.19
CA VAL A 308 9.19 2.22 -8.13
C VAL A 308 8.48 2.52 -6.80
N LEU A 309 8.67 3.76 -6.34
CA LEU A 309 8.06 4.30 -5.15
C LEU A 309 7.49 5.69 -5.45
N PRO A 310 6.21 5.82 -5.74
CA PRO A 310 5.53 7.11 -5.86
C PRO A 310 5.13 7.71 -4.49
N GLY A 311 4.55 8.90 -4.51
CA GLY A 311 3.85 9.53 -3.39
C GLY A 311 4.61 10.62 -2.68
N GLY A 312 5.91 10.52 -2.57
CA GLY A 312 6.68 11.37 -1.68
C GLY A 312 6.63 10.89 -0.22
N GLY A 313 7.35 11.51 0.65
CA GLY A 313 7.37 11.17 2.07
C GLY A 313 7.33 12.40 2.96
N PHE A 314 7.07 12.22 4.25
CA PHE A 314 6.94 13.29 5.25
C PHE A 314 8.15 14.24 5.30
N HIS A 315 9.31 13.77 4.87
CA HIS A 315 10.58 14.53 4.86
C HIS A 315 10.90 15.15 3.49
N THR A 316 10.15 14.82 2.42
CA THR A 316 10.40 15.35 1.08
C THR A 316 9.83 16.75 0.91
N GLY A 317 10.58 17.64 0.27
CA GLY A 317 10.12 18.98 -0.08
C GLY A 317 8.92 18.98 -1.04
N LEU A 318 8.32 20.14 -1.21
CA LEU A 318 7.07 20.32 -1.97
C LEU A 318 7.14 19.81 -3.42
N SER A 319 8.21 20.09 -4.12
CA SER A 319 8.34 19.79 -5.54
C SER A 319 9.52 18.88 -5.81
N PRO A 320 9.39 17.96 -6.76
CA PRO A 320 8.22 17.63 -7.58
C PRO A 320 7.38 16.46 -6.99
N TYR A 321 7.76 15.93 -5.84
CA TYR A 321 7.33 14.60 -5.37
C TYR A 321 5.86 14.51 -4.95
N LEU A 322 5.23 15.60 -4.56
CA LEU A 322 3.79 15.61 -4.25
C LEU A 322 2.90 15.73 -5.49
N LEU A 323 3.47 16.04 -6.67
CA LEU A 323 2.71 16.17 -7.89
C LEU A 323 2.24 14.81 -8.41
N SER A 324 0.96 14.66 -8.70
CA SER A 324 0.40 13.45 -9.33
C SER A 324 1.01 13.15 -10.70
N SER A 325 1.56 14.17 -11.37
CA SER A 325 2.25 14.04 -12.66
C SER A 325 3.75 13.72 -12.54
N ASN A 326 4.29 13.62 -11.32
CA ASN A 326 5.72 13.41 -11.14
C ASN A 326 6.18 12.07 -11.72
N THR A 327 7.10 12.12 -12.69
CA THR A 327 7.73 10.94 -13.29
C THR A 327 9.08 10.60 -12.66
N SER A 328 9.64 11.49 -11.84
CA SER A 328 10.89 11.27 -11.10
C SER A 328 10.62 10.52 -9.80
N MET A 329 10.06 9.31 -9.92
CA MET A 329 9.80 8.46 -8.77
C MET A 329 11.11 7.97 -8.15
N LEU A 330 11.10 7.79 -6.83
CA LEU A 330 12.18 7.04 -6.21
C LEU A 330 12.14 5.58 -6.69
N ASN A 331 13.30 4.97 -6.68
CA ASN A 331 13.48 3.57 -7.02
C ASN A 331 14.57 2.97 -6.15
N TYR A 332 14.30 1.80 -5.63
CA TYR A 332 15.23 1.09 -4.76
C TYR A 332 15.23 -0.41 -5.04
N ALA A 333 16.34 -1.06 -4.70
CA ALA A 333 16.42 -2.51 -4.71
C ALA A 333 15.34 -3.14 -3.84
N THR A 334 14.86 -4.32 -4.21
CA THR A 334 13.78 -5.04 -3.52
C THR A 334 14.06 -5.33 -2.04
N THR A 335 15.33 -5.34 -1.65
CA THR A 335 15.79 -5.56 -0.25
C THR A 335 15.97 -4.27 0.55
N TYR A 336 15.85 -3.11 -0.09
CA TYR A 336 15.98 -1.82 0.57
C TYR A 336 14.87 -1.61 1.60
N ARG A 337 15.24 -1.10 2.78
CA ARG A 337 14.29 -0.89 3.89
C ARG A 337 13.99 0.58 4.19
N GLY A 338 14.67 1.47 3.51
CA GLY A 338 14.43 2.91 3.51
C GLY A 338 14.77 3.66 4.79
N ASP A 339 15.76 4.55 4.72
CA ASP A 339 15.99 5.55 5.76
C ASP A 339 14.97 6.70 5.71
N TYR A 340 14.05 6.69 4.75
CA TYR A 340 13.20 7.81 4.36
C TYR A 340 11.70 7.53 4.44
N GLY A 341 11.28 6.59 5.29
CA GLY A 341 9.86 6.30 5.44
C GLY A 341 9.25 5.68 4.18
N VAL A 342 9.58 4.41 3.93
CA VAL A 342 8.98 3.62 2.86
C VAL A 342 7.97 2.65 3.44
N GLY A 343 6.74 2.77 2.97
CA GLY A 343 5.59 1.95 3.34
C GLY A 343 4.89 1.35 2.12
N VAL A 344 3.60 1.08 2.24
CA VAL A 344 2.77 0.49 1.18
C VAL A 344 1.29 0.69 1.45
N ARG A 345 0.48 0.70 0.40
CA ARG A 345 -0.96 0.38 0.46
C ARG A 345 -1.28 -0.76 -0.48
N CYS A 346 -2.29 -1.57 -0.16
CA CYS A 346 -2.69 -2.68 -1.02
C CYS A 346 -3.81 -2.29 -1.98
N ALA A 347 -3.85 -2.96 -3.12
CA ALA A 347 -4.99 -2.97 -4.02
C ALA A 347 -5.75 -4.29 -3.94
N ARG A 348 -7.01 -4.30 -4.43
CA ARG A 348 -7.91 -5.46 -4.36
C ARG A 348 -8.78 -5.55 -5.59
N THR A 349 -9.31 -6.73 -5.84
CA THR A 349 -10.35 -6.91 -6.87
C THR A 349 -11.55 -6.00 -6.61
N PRO A 350 -12.23 -5.54 -7.67
CA PRO A 350 -13.40 -4.65 -7.61
C PRO A 350 -14.51 -5.11 -6.67
#